data_a41059db7a19ba813913adb9528e3d25
#
_entry.id   a41059db7a19ba813913adb9528e3d25
#
_cell.length_a   1.000
_cell.length_b   1.000
_cell.length_c   1.000
_cell.angle_alpha   90.00
_cell.angle_beta   90.00
_cell.angle_gamma   90.00
#
_symmetry.space_group_name_H-M   'P 1'
#
loop_
_entity.id
_entity.type
_entity.pdbx_description
1 polymer ?
#
loop_
_entity_poly.entity_id
_entity_poly.type
_entity_poly.pdbx_seq_one_letter_code
_entity_poly.pdbx_strand_id
1 'polypeptide(L)'
;GTVNSHQAVAVYTQKLDGVSAKKAYFFDEKAVYLLGCSINSTSPYSVATTVNVCRRNGLIEKGDSWVWHDGIGYKGESLRVSTGIRTGDWGVVSGGITSPAPFSAELFAIGIEHGIRPENASYKVVILPGATPEQTKNFQPKILFNNNDIQAVKFSDGNIGAVFHTSGRLGNFETKKPGVFILSSDEIF
;
A
#
# COMPACT_ATOMS: atom_id res chain seq x y z
N GLY A 1 4.76 -10.74 -10.68
CA GLY A 1 5.03 -11.01 -9.27
C GLY A 1 5.81 -12.28 -9.05
N THR A 2 6.29 -12.50 -7.85
CA THR A 2 6.96 -13.73 -7.42
C THR A 2 6.46 -14.13 -6.03
N VAL A 3 6.59 -15.42 -5.68
CA VAL A 3 6.10 -15.97 -4.41
C VAL A 3 7.01 -17.14 -3.98
N ASN A 4 7.21 -17.27 -2.67
CA ASN A 4 7.71 -18.48 -2.01
C ASN A 4 6.66 -18.99 -1.01
N SER A 5 7.03 -19.92 -0.10
CA SER A 5 6.09 -20.50 0.87
C SER A 5 5.50 -19.50 1.89
N HIS A 6 6.16 -18.38 2.14
CA HIS A 6 5.80 -17.43 3.22
C HIS A 6 5.70 -15.98 2.78
N GLN A 7 6.20 -15.65 1.58
CA GLN A 7 6.29 -14.28 1.10
C GLN A 7 5.83 -14.17 -0.35
N ALA A 8 5.33 -12.99 -0.69
CA ALA A 8 5.01 -12.66 -2.07
C ALA A 8 5.39 -11.22 -2.38
N VAL A 9 5.74 -10.97 -3.63
CA VAL A 9 5.98 -9.63 -4.17
C VAL A 9 5.15 -9.46 -5.43
N ALA A 10 4.38 -8.38 -5.49
CA ALA A 10 3.61 -8.00 -6.66
C ALA A 10 3.95 -6.58 -7.09
N VAL A 11 3.88 -6.32 -8.39
CA VAL A 11 4.14 -5.00 -8.97
C VAL A 11 3.02 -4.61 -9.92
N TYR A 12 2.68 -3.34 -9.92
CA TYR A 12 1.69 -2.75 -10.81
C TYR A 12 2.16 -1.38 -11.31
N THR A 13 2.17 -1.20 -12.62
CA THR A 13 2.40 0.10 -13.25
C THR A 13 1.07 0.68 -13.69
N GLN A 14 0.66 1.75 -13.04
CA GLN A 14 -0.58 2.47 -13.36
C GLN A 14 -0.32 3.47 -14.48
N LYS A 15 -1.23 3.49 -15.45
CA LYS A 15 -1.37 4.55 -16.46
C LYS A 15 -2.87 4.65 -16.80
N LEU A 16 -3.57 5.53 -16.14
CA LEU A 16 -5.02 5.70 -16.31
C LEU A 16 -5.41 7.13 -15.97
N ASP A 17 -6.30 7.72 -16.79
CA ASP A 17 -6.93 9.03 -16.55
C ASP A 17 -5.93 10.16 -16.26
N GLY A 18 -4.80 10.16 -16.96
CA GLY A 18 -3.75 11.16 -16.77
C GLY A 18 -2.91 10.97 -15.51
N VAL A 19 -3.08 9.85 -14.79
CA VAL A 19 -2.28 9.48 -13.63
C VAL A 19 -1.34 8.34 -13.99
N SER A 20 -0.06 8.48 -13.63
CA SER A 20 0.93 7.42 -13.70
C SER A 20 1.53 7.15 -12.32
N ALA A 21 1.84 5.89 -12.03
CA ALA A 21 2.50 5.47 -10.79
C ALA A 21 3.16 4.10 -10.96
N LYS A 22 4.23 3.85 -10.20
CA LYS A 22 4.81 2.52 -9.98
C LYS A 22 4.46 2.08 -8.57
N LYS A 23 3.82 0.93 -8.44
CA LYS A 23 3.35 0.39 -7.16
C LYS A 23 3.93 -1.00 -6.94
N ALA A 24 4.45 -1.25 -5.74
CA ALA A 24 4.91 -2.56 -5.32
C ALA A 24 4.23 -2.95 -4.00
N TYR A 25 3.90 -4.22 -3.91
CA TYR A 25 3.26 -4.82 -2.74
C TYR A 25 4.12 -6.00 -2.28
N PHE A 26 4.48 -5.98 -1.00
CA PHE A 26 5.31 -7.00 -0.41
C PHE A 26 4.54 -7.62 0.76
N PHE A 27 4.32 -8.91 0.68
CA PHE A 27 3.55 -9.67 1.66
C PHE A 27 4.53 -10.49 2.50
N ASP A 28 4.51 -10.24 3.78
CA ASP A 28 5.24 -10.97 4.82
C ASP A 28 4.23 -11.62 5.78
N GLU A 29 4.64 -12.51 6.65
CA GLU A 29 3.73 -13.24 7.56
C GLU A 29 2.81 -12.33 8.39
N LYS A 30 3.31 -11.18 8.84
CA LYS A 30 2.59 -10.26 9.74
C LYS A 30 2.43 -8.85 9.20
N ALA A 31 2.88 -8.60 7.98
CA ALA A 31 2.90 -7.25 7.42
C ALA A 31 2.70 -7.26 5.91
N VAL A 32 1.99 -6.27 5.42
CA VAL A 32 1.89 -5.99 3.98
C VAL A 32 2.44 -4.60 3.73
N TYR A 33 3.53 -4.52 2.97
CA TYR A 33 4.13 -3.25 2.58
C TYR A 33 3.54 -2.78 1.26
N LEU A 34 3.05 -1.55 1.24
CA LEU A 34 2.53 -0.87 0.07
C LEU A 34 3.48 0.29 -0.24
N LEU A 35 4.21 0.18 -1.33
CA LEU A 35 5.12 1.21 -1.79
C LEU A 35 4.64 1.80 -3.11
N GLY A 36 4.69 3.11 -3.22
CA GLY A 36 4.40 3.81 -4.47
C GLY A 36 5.45 4.88 -4.76
N CYS A 37 5.83 5.01 -6.02
CA CYS A 37 6.73 6.04 -6.49
C CYS A 37 6.39 6.48 -7.91
N SER A 38 7.07 7.49 -8.42
CA SER A 38 6.80 8.09 -9.75
C SER A 38 5.32 8.44 -9.94
N ILE A 39 4.66 8.93 -8.89
CA ILE A 39 3.27 9.34 -8.97
C ILE A 39 3.22 10.71 -9.63
N ASN A 40 2.70 10.75 -10.84
CA ASN A 40 2.54 11.97 -11.63
C ASN A 40 1.11 12.07 -12.14
N SER A 41 0.63 13.30 -12.28
CA SER A 41 -0.68 13.54 -12.89
C SER A 41 -0.71 14.83 -13.67
N THR A 42 -1.43 14.82 -14.79
CA THR A 42 -1.81 16.02 -15.56
C THR A 42 -3.24 16.43 -15.28
N SER A 43 -3.99 15.66 -14.50
CA SER A 43 -5.38 15.91 -14.13
C SER A 43 -5.52 17.20 -13.31
N PRO A 44 -6.59 17.99 -13.50
CA PRO A 44 -6.89 19.12 -12.65
C PRO A 44 -7.44 18.71 -11.25
N TYR A 45 -7.72 17.43 -11.06
CA TYR A 45 -8.27 16.90 -9.83
C TYR A 45 -7.17 16.42 -8.88
N SER A 46 -7.47 16.41 -7.57
CA SER A 46 -6.57 15.84 -6.57
C SER A 46 -6.37 14.34 -6.78
N VAL A 47 -5.14 13.90 -6.59
CA VAL A 47 -4.75 12.49 -6.65
C VAL A 47 -4.55 11.98 -5.24
N ALA A 48 -5.13 10.83 -4.92
CA ALA A 48 -4.98 10.16 -3.65
C ALA A 48 -4.68 8.67 -3.83
N THR A 49 -3.97 8.09 -2.87
CA THR A 49 -3.84 6.64 -2.72
C THR A 49 -4.76 6.18 -1.60
N THR A 50 -5.81 5.44 -1.92
CA THR A 50 -6.64 4.76 -0.93
C THR A 50 -5.90 3.51 -0.43
N VAL A 51 -5.74 3.42 0.89
CA VAL A 51 -5.12 2.28 1.56
C VAL A 51 -6.17 1.26 1.98
N ASN A 52 -7.24 1.73 2.64
CA ASN A 52 -8.38 0.91 3.02
C ASN A 52 -9.67 1.72 3.10
N VAL A 53 -10.78 1.06 2.81
CA VAL A 53 -12.15 1.54 3.08
C VAL A 53 -12.94 0.36 3.62
N CYS A 54 -13.49 0.48 4.82
CA CYS A 54 -14.30 -0.56 5.44
C CYS A 54 -15.42 0.05 6.29
N ARG A 55 -16.32 -0.78 6.81
CA ARG A 55 -17.26 -0.34 7.85
C ARG A 55 -16.48 0.12 9.07
N ARG A 56 -16.90 1.23 9.66
CA ARG A 56 -16.35 1.66 10.94
C ARG A 56 -16.88 0.74 12.04
N ASN A 57 -15.95 0.12 12.77
CA ASN A 57 -16.23 -0.72 13.91
C ASN A 57 -15.35 -0.32 15.10
N GLY A 58 -15.97 0.14 16.17
CA GLY A 58 -15.27 0.54 17.39
C GLY A 58 -14.40 1.79 17.28
N LEU A 59 -13.34 1.82 18.07
CA LEU A 59 -12.45 2.96 18.22
C LEU A 59 -11.43 3.06 17.08
N ILE A 60 -10.99 4.29 16.84
CA ILE A 60 -9.85 4.59 15.97
C ILE A 60 -8.79 5.20 16.86
N GLU A 61 -7.63 4.57 16.94
CA GLU A 61 -6.47 5.12 17.61
C GLU A 61 -5.43 5.57 16.58
N LYS A 62 -4.76 6.69 16.82
CA LYS A 62 -3.80 7.26 15.87
C LYS A 62 -2.72 8.08 16.56
N GLY A 63 -1.59 8.18 15.89
CA GLY A 63 -0.52 9.13 16.16
C GLY A 63 -0.01 9.73 14.85
N ASP A 64 1.15 10.37 14.87
CA ASP A 64 1.68 11.10 13.71
C ASP A 64 1.96 10.20 12.49
N SER A 65 2.41 8.96 12.74
CA SER A 65 2.83 8.01 11.69
C SER A 65 2.15 6.66 11.78
N TRP A 66 1.04 6.56 12.49
CA TRP A 66 0.30 5.31 12.61
C TRP A 66 -1.19 5.53 12.88
N VAL A 67 -1.99 4.58 12.46
CA VAL A 67 -3.43 4.49 12.71
C VAL A 67 -3.75 3.04 13.05
N TRP A 68 -4.68 2.81 13.97
CA TRP A 68 -5.23 1.50 14.25
C TRP A 68 -6.75 1.56 14.21
N HIS A 69 -7.38 0.57 13.59
CA HIS A 69 -8.82 0.41 13.53
C HIS A 69 -9.18 -1.06 13.36
N ASP A 70 -10.07 -1.56 14.20
CA ASP A 70 -10.71 -2.88 14.09
C ASP A 70 -9.71 -4.05 13.87
N GLY A 71 -8.68 -4.13 14.70
CA GLY A 71 -7.67 -5.20 14.63
C GLY A 71 -6.65 -5.03 13.51
N ILE A 72 -6.64 -3.90 12.82
CA ILE A 72 -5.68 -3.61 11.75
C ILE A 72 -4.87 -2.36 12.07
N GLY A 73 -3.56 -2.50 12.07
CA GLY A 73 -2.62 -1.39 12.16
C GLY A 73 -2.21 -0.88 10.79
N TYR A 74 -2.01 0.44 10.69
CA TYR A 74 -1.48 1.12 9.51
C TYR A 74 -0.31 1.98 9.96
N LYS A 75 0.85 1.76 9.35
CA LYS A 75 2.08 2.51 9.65
C LYS A 75 2.55 3.24 8.40
N GLY A 76 2.77 4.56 8.50
CA GLY A 76 3.20 5.39 7.37
C GLY A 76 3.09 6.87 7.69
N GLU A 77 3.70 7.70 6.86
CA GLU A 77 3.63 9.14 6.96
C GLU A 77 2.42 9.70 6.21
N SER A 78 1.94 10.86 6.62
CA SER A 78 0.84 11.60 5.95
C SER A 78 -0.47 10.81 5.80
N LEU A 79 -0.71 9.83 6.68
CA LEU A 79 -1.95 9.08 6.69
C LEU A 79 -3.14 10.01 6.99
N ARG A 80 -4.14 9.99 6.11
CA ARG A 80 -5.40 10.72 6.26
C ARG A 80 -6.52 9.74 6.58
N VAL A 81 -7.20 9.96 7.68
CA VAL A 81 -8.37 9.20 8.10
C VAL A 81 -9.60 10.05 7.91
N SER A 82 -10.62 9.48 7.32
CA SER A 82 -11.96 10.05 7.28
C SER A 82 -12.99 9.02 7.70
N THR A 83 -14.05 9.49 8.35
CA THR A 83 -15.22 8.70 8.71
C THR A 83 -16.47 9.41 8.26
N GLY A 84 -17.53 8.67 8.00
CA GLY A 84 -18.82 9.26 7.66
C GLY A 84 -19.81 8.22 7.17
N ILE A 85 -21.07 8.59 7.25
CA ILE A 85 -22.17 7.76 6.75
C ILE A 85 -22.19 7.83 5.22
N ARG A 86 -22.24 6.66 4.59
CA ARG A 86 -22.48 6.51 3.16
C ARG A 86 -23.76 5.72 2.96
N THR A 87 -24.57 6.19 2.01
CA THR A 87 -25.76 5.49 1.56
C THR A 87 -25.51 4.91 0.17
N GLY A 88 -26.10 3.80 -0.11
CA GLY A 88 -26.04 3.13 -1.40
C GLY A 88 -27.31 2.33 -1.65
N ASP A 89 -27.39 1.76 -2.83
CA ASP A 89 -28.47 0.87 -3.22
C ASP A 89 -27.94 -0.31 -4.01
N TRP A 90 -28.23 -1.52 -3.56
CA TRP A 90 -27.73 -2.73 -4.22
C TRP A 90 -28.30 -2.91 -5.64
N GLY A 91 -29.49 -2.38 -5.91
CA GLY A 91 -30.04 -2.37 -7.26
C GLY A 91 -29.16 -1.56 -8.22
N VAL A 92 -28.65 -0.41 -7.77
CA VAL A 92 -27.72 0.42 -8.55
C VAL A 92 -26.36 -0.24 -8.72
N VAL A 93 -25.80 -0.78 -7.62
CA VAL A 93 -24.47 -1.45 -7.65
C VAL A 93 -24.48 -2.69 -8.54
N SER A 94 -25.59 -3.44 -8.56
CA SER A 94 -25.73 -4.65 -9.38
C SER A 94 -26.07 -4.36 -10.85
N GLY A 95 -26.17 -3.08 -11.27
CA GLY A 95 -26.61 -2.74 -12.60
C GLY A 95 -28.06 -3.10 -12.91
N GLY A 96 -28.93 -3.14 -11.88
CA GLY A 96 -30.33 -3.48 -12.01
C GLY A 96 -30.65 -4.98 -11.99
N ILE A 97 -29.65 -5.84 -11.70
CA ILE A 97 -29.88 -7.29 -11.59
C ILE A 97 -30.69 -7.64 -10.33
N THR A 98 -30.49 -6.90 -9.24
CA THR A 98 -31.26 -7.05 -8.00
C THR A 98 -32.30 -5.94 -7.85
N SER A 99 -33.36 -6.21 -7.11
CA SER A 99 -34.33 -5.19 -6.72
C SER A 99 -33.67 -4.07 -5.93
N PRO A 100 -34.21 -2.84 -5.97
CA PRO A 100 -33.75 -1.73 -5.13
C PRO A 100 -33.68 -2.18 -3.66
N ALA A 101 -32.54 -2.02 -3.04
CA ALA A 101 -32.29 -2.35 -1.64
C ALA A 101 -31.35 -1.29 -1.04
N PRO A 102 -31.92 -0.16 -0.58
CA PRO A 102 -31.13 0.91 0.00
C PRO A 102 -30.48 0.47 1.31
N PHE A 103 -29.24 0.88 1.52
CA PHE A 103 -28.54 0.64 2.77
C PHE A 103 -27.71 1.88 3.18
N SER A 104 -27.37 1.95 4.44
CA SER A 104 -26.53 3.00 5.00
C SER A 104 -25.49 2.36 5.92
N ALA A 105 -24.25 2.83 5.85
CA ALA A 105 -23.18 2.38 6.72
C ALA A 105 -22.24 3.53 7.07
N GLU A 106 -21.77 3.55 8.30
CA GLU A 106 -20.65 4.38 8.67
C GLU A 106 -19.36 3.73 8.19
N LEU A 107 -18.57 4.48 7.44
CA LEU A 107 -17.31 4.00 6.87
C LEU A 107 -16.11 4.63 7.58
N PHE A 108 -15.06 3.83 7.68
CA PHE A 108 -13.69 4.26 7.93
C PHE A 108 -12.94 4.20 6.60
N ALA A 109 -12.25 5.28 6.26
CA ALA A 109 -11.37 5.33 5.11
C ALA A 109 -10.01 5.89 5.53
N ILE A 110 -8.95 5.29 5.00
CA ILE A 110 -7.57 5.72 5.22
C ILE A 110 -6.82 5.77 3.89
N GLY A 111 -6.04 6.82 3.69
CA GLY A 111 -5.30 7.04 2.45
C GLY A 111 -4.22 8.10 2.59
N ILE A 112 -3.63 8.45 1.48
CA ILE A 112 -2.60 9.49 1.36
C ILE A 112 -2.99 10.42 0.21
N GLU A 113 -3.02 11.71 0.49
CA GLU A 113 -3.25 12.76 -0.50
C GLU A 113 -1.94 13.15 -1.18
N HIS A 114 -1.92 13.18 -2.50
CA HIS A 114 -0.78 13.62 -3.29
C HIS A 114 -0.98 15.04 -3.86
N GLY A 115 -2.18 15.60 -3.71
CA GLY A 115 -2.53 16.92 -4.22
C GLY A 115 -2.90 16.93 -5.69
N ILE A 116 -2.99 18.13 -6.25
CA ILE A 116 -3.33 18.35 -7.66
C ILE A 116 -2.04 18.34 -8.48
N ARG A 117 -2.03 17.59 -9.58
CA ARG A 117 -0.88 17.45 -10.49
C ARG A 117 0.42 17.10 -9.76
N PRO A 118 0.44 16.03 -8.95
CA PRO A 118 1.67 15.65 -8.28
C PRO A 118 2.75 15.34 -9.31
N GLU A 119 3.99 15.71 -8.96
CA GLU A 119 5.19 15.42 -9.73
C GLU A 119 6.12 14.54 -8.91
N ASN A 120 6.38 13.32 -9.37
CA ASN A 120 7.25 12.33 -8.74
C ASN A 120 6.93 12.08 -7.25
N ALA A 121 5.63 12.16 -6.88
CA ALA A 121 5.22 11.87 -5.53
C ALA A 121 5.39 10.38 -5.18
N SER A 122 5.47 10.07 -3.90
CA SER A 122 5.67 8.71 -3.40
C SER A 122 4.93 8.48 -2.08
N TYR A 123 4.76 7.20 -1.71
CA TYR A 123 4.26 6.81 -0.42
C TYR A 123 4.87 5.50 0.07
N LYS A 124 4.85 5.33 1.39
CA LYS A 124 5.24 4.11 2.09
C LYS A 124 4.20 3.84 3.16
N VAL A 125 3.49 2.73 3.05
CA VAL A 125 2.53 2.28 4.07
C VAL A 125 2.75 0.83 4.38
N VAL A 126 2.60 0.46 5.64
CA VAL A 126 2.56 -0.93 6.07
C VAL A 126 1.23 -1.20 6.75
N ILE A 127 0.57 -2.26 6.33
CA ILE A 127 -0.63 -2.79 6.97
C ILE A 127 -0.22 -3.95 7.87
N LEU A 128 -0.73 -3.97 9.10
CA LEU A 128 -0.43 -4.96 10.14
C LEU A 128 -1.73 -5.64 10.57
N PRO A 129 -2.15 -6.72 9.90
CA PRO A 129 -3.34 -7.47 10.28
C PRO A 129 -3.17 -8.11 11.66
N GLY A 130 -4.22 -8.03 12.51
CA GLY A 130 -4.22 -8.59 13.85
C GLY A 130 -3.35 -7.86 14.88
N ALA A 131 -2.76 -6.72 14.52
CA ALA A 131 -1.94 -5.94 15.44
C ALA A 131 -2.79 -5.18 16.48
N THR A 132 -2.24 -5.01 17.68
CA THR A 132 -2.78 -4.07 18.66
C THR A 132 -2.34 -2.63 18.35
N PRO A 133 -2.96 -1.60 18.97
CA PRO A 133 -2.51 -0.21 18.83
C PRO A 133 -1.03 -0.03 19.21
N GLU A 134 -0.61 -0.66 20.30
CA GLU A 134 0.79 -0.57 20.76
C GLU A 134 1.77 -1.24 19.81
N GLN A 135 1.43 -2.43 19.29
CA GLN A 135 2.22 -3.10 18.27
C GLN A 135 2.34 -2.26 17.00
N THR A 136 1.24 -1.61 16.58
CA THR A 136 1.22 -0.71 15.42
C THR A 136 2.12 0.50 15.64
N LYS A 137 2.01 1.14 16.80
CA LYS A 137 2.83 2.30 17.18
C LYS A 137 4.33 1.96 17.14
N ASN A 138 4.71 0.82 17.71
CA ASN A 138 6.10 0.42 17.90
C ASN A 138 6.69 -0.31 16.68
N PHE A 139 5.88 -0.66 15.68
CA PHE A 139 6.38 -1.33 14.48
C PHE A 139 7.40 -0.48 13.72
N GLN A 140 8.51 -1.08 13.33
CA GLN A 140 9.59 -0.45 12.57
C GLN A 140 9.70 -1.08 11.18
N PRO A 141 9.17 -0.42 10.13
CA PRO A 141 9.25 -0.93 8.77
C PRO A 141 10.69 -1.01 8.26
N LYS A 142 11.08 -2.14 7.68
CA LYS A 142 12.41 -2.32 7.06
C LYS A 142 12.33 -2.09 5.55
N ILE A 143 12.03 -0.85 5.15
CA ILE A 143 11.97 -0.44 3.75
C ILE A 143 13.37 0.00 3.33
N LEU A 144 13.97 -0.73 2.38
CA LEU A 144 15.33 -0.47 1.90
C LEU A 144 15.35 0.60 0.81
N PHE A 145 14.43 0.49 -0.16
CA PHE A 145 14.32 1.41 -1.29
C PHE A 145 12.87 1.67 -1.65
N ASN A 146 12.56 2.89 -2.06
CA ASN A 146 11.31 3.27 -2.72
C ASN A 146 11.59 4.45 -3.66
N ASN A 147 12.10 4.16 -4.83
CA ASN A 147 12.43 5.15 -5.85
C ASN A 147 12.05 4.66 -7.26
N ASN A 148 12.38 5.44 -8.28
CA ASN A 148 11.99 5.18 -9.66
C ASN A 148 12.64 3.94 -10.27
N ASP A 149 13.76 3.46 -9.72
CA ASP A 149 14.52 2.34 -10.25
C ASP A 149 14.27 1.05 -9.47
N ILE A 150 14.13 1.16 -8.14
CA ILE A 150 13.99 0.01 -7.26
C ILE A 150 13.02 0.31 -6.10
N GLN A 151 12.20 -0.68 -5.78
CA GLN A 151 11.44 -0.76 -4.53
C GLN A 151 11.82 -2.06 -3.83
N ALA A 152 12.24 -1.98 -2.54
CA ALA A 152 12.70 -3.15 -1.81
C ALA A 152 12.42 -3.05 -0.33
N VAL A 153 12.08 -4.19 0.28
CA VAL A 153 11.86 -4.36 1.72
C VAL A 153 12.63 -5.56 2.23
N LYS A 154 13.07 -5.50 3.48
CA LYS A 154 13.59 -6.65 4.20
C LYS A 154 12.45 -7.29 4.99
N PHE A 155 12.18 -8.56 4.74
CA PHE A 155 11.18 -9.36 5.42
C PHE A 155 11.62 -9.77 6.83
N SER A 156 10.68 -10.31 7.59
CA SER A 156 10.89 -10.70 8.99
C SER A 156 11.93 -11.80 9.16
N ASP A 157 12.03 -12.72 8.20
CA ASP A 157 13.00 -13.82 8.16
C ASP A 157 14.40 -13.41 7.64
N GLY A 158 14.56 -12.16 7.23
CA GLY A 158 15.81 -11.63 6.67
C GLY A 158 15.89 -11.60 5.15
N ASN A 159 15.04 -12.33 4.45
CA ASN A 159 14.93 -12.27 2.99
C ASN A 159 14.58 -10.85 2.51
N ILE A 160 14.84 -10.55 1.26
CA ILE A 160 14.55 -9.25 0.66
C ILE A 160 13.63 -9.42 -0.53
N GLY A 161 12.45 -8.81 -0.44
CA GLY A 161 11.60 -8.58 -1.60
C GLY A 161 12.10 -7.37 -2.39
N ALA A 162 12.30 -7.52 -3.70
CA ALA A 162 12.78 -6.46 -4.56
C ALA A 162 12.02 -6.39 -5.89
N VAL A 163 11.69 -5.18 -6.30
CA VAL A 163 11.14 -4.86 -7.62
C VAL A 163 12.11 -3.91 -8.30
N PHE A 164 12.74 -4.36 -9.37
CA PHE A 164 13.55 -3.53 -10.24
C PHE A 164 12.70 -3.04 -11.41
N HIS A 165 12.58 -1.74 -11.56
CA HIS A 165 11.87 -1.11 -12.68
C HIS A 165 12.78 -0.90 -13.90
N THR A 166 14.09 -0.99 -13.68
CA THR A 166 15.16 -0.92 -14.68
C THR A 166 16.21 -1.98 -14.36
N SER A 167 17.29 -2.07 -15.15
CA SER A 167 18.50 -2.78 -14.73
C SER A 167 19.07 -2.12 -13.47
N GLY A 168 19.69 -2.89 -12.59
CA GLY A 168 20.23 -2.33 -11.34
C GLY A 168 20.87 -3.38 -10.44
N ARG A 169 21.34 -2.91 -9.28
CA ARG A 169 22.05 -3.71 -8.30
C ARG A 169 21.51 -3.48 -6.88
N LEU A 170 21.49 -4.55 -6.11
CA LEU A 170 21.17 -4.53 -4.67
C LEU A 170 22.16 -5.43 -3.93
N GLY A 171 23.12 -4.82 -3.23
CA GLY A 171 24.24 -5.56 -2.66
C GLY A 171 25.05 -6.30 -3.73
N ASN A 172 25.20 -7.61 -3.60
CA ASN A 172 25.88 -8.47 -4.56
C ASN A 172 24.98 -8.93 -5.72
N PHE A 173 23.66 -8.81 -5.58
CA PHE A 173 22.72 -9.17 -6.63
C PHE A 173 22.66 -8.09 -7.73
N GLU A 174 22.72 -8.50 -8.99
CA GLU A 174 22.60 -7.62 -10.16
C GLU A 174 21.59 -8.18 -11.16
N THR A 175 20.77 -7.32 -11.73
CA THR A 175 19.89 -7.66 -12.84
C THR A 175 20.08 -6.71 -14.03
N LYS A 176 20.09 -7.28 -15.24
CA LYS A 176 20.19 -6.53 -16.50
C LYS A 176 18.84 -6.11 -17.08
N LYS A 177 17.75 -6.55 -16.45
CA LYS A 177 16.37 -6.33 -16.91
C LYS A 177 15.46 -5.99 -15.73
N PRO A 178 14.35 -5.27 -15.94
CA PRO A 178 13.30 -5.16 -14.95
C PRO A 178 12.85 -6.55 -14.44
N GLY A 179 12.56 -6.65 -13.15
CA GLY A 179 12.19 -7.93 -12.58
C GLY A 179 11.67 -7.82 -11.15
N VAL A 180 11.09 -8.92 -10.67
CA VAL A 180 10.56 -9.06 -9.32
C VAL A 180 11.23 -10.28 -8.68
N PHE A 181 11.79 -10.08 -7.49
CA PHE A 181 12.66 -11.06 -6.84
C PHE A 181 12.32 -11.20 -5.36
N ILE A 182 12.51 -12.40 -4.83
CA ILE A 182 12.70 -12.66 -3.40
C ILE A 182 14.12 -13.24 -3.30
N LEU A 183 14.99 -12.53 -2.61
CA LEU A 183 16.41 -12.83 -2.52
C LEU A 183 16.74 -13.25 -1.08
N SER A 184 17.57 -14.26 -0.91
CA SER A 184 18.06 -14.60 0.41
C SER A 184 19.04 -13.53 0.93
N SER A 185 19.14 -13.39 2.25
CA SER A 185 20.12 -12.46 2.84
C SER A 185 21.57 -12.77 2.40
N ASP A 186 21.88 -14.06 2.19
CA ASP A 186 23.21 -14.53 1.82
C ASP A 186 23.59 -14.20 0.37
N GLU A 187 22.61 -13.90 -0.48
CA GLU A 187 22.83 -13.49 -1.87
C GLU A 187 23.17 -12.00 -1.99
N ILE A 188 22.96 -11.22 -0.91
CA ILE A 188 23.05 -9.75 -0.97
C ILE A 188 24.23 -9.18 -0.18
N PHE A 189 24.65 -9.86 0.89
CA PHE A 189 25.71 -9.39 1.79
C PHE A 189 26.87 -10.35 1.84
#